data_33d1f044ae04289af84529fe64f04e4a
#
_entry.id   33d1f044ae04289af84529fe64f04e4a
#
_cell.length_a   1.000
_cell.length_b   1.000
_cell.length_c   1.000
_cell.angle_alpha   90.00
_cell.angle_beta   90.00
_cell.angle_gamma   90.00
#
_symmetry.space_group_name_H-M   'P 1'
#
loop_
_entity.id
_entity.type
_entity.pdbx_description
1 polymer ?
#
loop_
_entity_poly.entity_id
_entity_poly.type
_entity_poly.pdbx_seq_one_letter_code
_entity_poly.pdbx_strand_id
1 'polypeptide(L)'
;MDGSWISPHATGYWQFTVDTGTCGIMTTEAKSGITTAEKTPENRGWEYLSSSHVLYAGYWVERSITFTESQVGGVTTPVLTKVKILSVHTKYENCIEWNEGDEDECRDPRSNELDAEELKTRGDEISMLGIGYGHTYDGQPQGTPDKNPLLNLERIGTDDLSTAFHPGWRIDEEGIKLGLTNTVWGGMSSFERQLAHMPVPPPSSTGINPHYPWPEVRGCVSFSPITDVGCVSVALLLDTGMDWSSIRVDDRSARAVRISDDDHRLRNGQSATILVGGLSIAPPLRQVLASFTYGPAIPPVDCDVTPQRTEVSYDSAKRNFTNTGRHMFRRWAQGYDPWRGVIAFEKHRLISTRCAA
;
A
#
# COMPACT_ATOMS: atom_id res chain seq x y z
N MET A 1 -12.45 3.25 3.29
CA MET A 1 -12.52 2.11 4.23
C MET A 1 -12.01 2.60 5.55
N ASP A 2 -12.84 2.56 6.57
CA ASP A 2 -12.50 3.07 7.89
C ASP A 2 -12.28 1.89 8.83
N GLY A 3 -11.07 1.73 9.33
CA GLY A 3 -10.81 0.83 10.44
C GLY A 3 -11.01 1.58 11.75
N SER A 4 -11.83 1.07 12.65
CA SER A 4 -11.93 1.60 13.99
C SER A 4 -11.25 0.67 14.99
N TRP A 5 -10.56 1.23 15.96
CA TRP A 5 -9.90 0.47 17.00
C TRP A 5 -9.97 1.19 18.36
N ILE A 6 -9.82 0.44 19.43
CA ILE A 6 -9.74 1.00 20.78
C ILE A 6 -8.29 0.90 21.24
N SER A 7 -7.69 2.04 21.54
CA SER A 7 -6.41 2.07 22.23
C SER A 7 -6.60 1.68 23.70
N PRO A 8 -5.74 0.85 24.28
CA PRO A 8 -5.81 0.49 25.70
C PRO A 8 -5.62 1.69 26.64
N HIS A 9 -5.13 2.82 26.12
CA HIS A 9 -4.89 4.05 26.88
C HIS A 9 -5.84 5.21 26.52
N ALA A 10 -6.83 4.97 25.64
CA ALA A 10 -7.76 6.00 25.22
C ALA A 10 -9.21 5.57 25.47
N THR A 11 -10.04 6.52 25.93
CA THR A 11 -11.48 6.31 26.12
C THR A 11 -12.21 6.65 24.83
N GLY A 12 -12.02 5.88 23.77
CA GLY A 12 -12.71 6.15 22.49
C GLY A 12 -12.29 5.24 21.36
N TYR A 13 -13.02 5.36 20.27
CA TYR A 13 -12.72 4.69 19.01
C TYR A 13 -11.87 5.60 18.12
N TRP A 14 -10.91 5.00 17.44
CA TRP A 14 -10.08 5.70 16.48
C TRP A 14 -10.39 5.20 15.08
N GLN A 15 -10.49 6.11 14.14
CA GLN A 15 -10.59 5.80 12.71
C GLN A 15 -9.20 5.83 12.08
N PHE A 16 -8.95 4.88 11.20
CA PHE A 16 -7.70 4.78 10.45
C PHE A 16 -7.98 4.72 8.96
N THR A 17 -7.15 5.40 8.20
CA THR A 17 -7.09 5.18 6.75
C THR A 17 -6.37 3.87 6.48
N VAL A 18 -7.05 2.94 5.82
CA VAL A 18 -6.44 1.69 5.37
C VAL A 18 -5.52 1.99 4.19
N ASP A 19 -4.27 1.62 4.36
CA ASP A 19 -3.22 1.90 3.38
C ASP A 19 -2.47 0.62 3.01
N THR A 20 -2.59 0.22 1.76
CA THR A 20 -1.80 -0.87 1.18
C THR A 20 -0.47 -0.40 0.60
N GLY A 21 -0.24 0.92 0.59
CA GLY A 21 1.02 1.55 0.24
C GLY A 21 2.02 1.62 1.39
N THR A 22 1.62 1.22 2.60
CA THR A 22 2.48 1.18 3.79
C THR A 22 2.34 -0.12 4.54
N CYS A 23 3.29 -0.42 5.44
CA CYS A 23 3.26 -1.58 6.32
C CYS A 23 3.47 -1.14 7.77
N GLY A 24 2.45 -1.29 8.58
CA GLY A 24 2.46 -0.90 9.99
C GLY A 24 1.45 0.19 10.32
N ILE A 25 1.13 0.30 11.59
CA ILE A 25 0.24 1.34 12.07
C ILE A 25 1.07 2.55 12.45
N MET A 26 0.67 3.72 11.95
CA MET A 26 1.27 5.00 12.32
C MET A 26 0.23 5.89 12.99
N THR A 27 0.61 6.45 14.12
CA THR A 27 -0.27 7.34 14.88
C THR A 27 0.55 8.31 15.74
N THR A 28 -0.08 9.36 16.23
CA THR A 28 0.60 10.34 17.08
C THR A 28 0.97 9.75 18.46
N GLU A 29 1.93 10.36 19.14
CA GLU A 29 2.30 9.98 20.51
C GLU A 29 1.11 9.99 21.47
N ALA A 30 0.24 10.98 21.34
CA ALA A 30 -0.95 11.09 22.20
C ALA A 30 -1.91 9.90 22.03
N LYS A 31 -2.08 9.41 20.78
CA LYS A 31 -2.93 8.25 20.50
C LYS A 31 -2.25 6.94 20.86
N SER A 32 -0.98 6.79 20.59
CA SER A 32 -0.22 5.57 20.90
C SER A 32 -0.08 5.31 22.40
N GLY A 33 -0.19 6.35 23.23
CA GLY A 33 0.04 6.27 24.66
C GLY A 33 1.47 5.91 25.02
N ILE A 34 2.45 6.31 24.20
CA ILE A 34 3.86 6.04 24.46
C ILE A 34 4.31 6.69 25.76
N THR A 35 5.08 5.97 26.53
CA THR A 35 5.70 6.46 27.77
C THR A 35 7.12 6.95 27.52
N THR A 36 7.64 7.80 28.40
CA THR A 36 9.03 8.25 28.32
C THR A 36 10.02 7.09 28.39
N ALA A 37 9.71 6.03 29.12
CA ALA A 37 10.57 4.86 29.24
C ALA A 37 10.66 4.03 27.95
N GLU A 38 9.68 4.16 27.05
CA GLU A 38 9.67 3.47 25.75
C GLU A 38 10.42 4.26 24.67
N LYS A 39 10.72 5.53 24.90
CA LYS A 39 11.46 6.39 23.96
C LYS A 39 12.97 6.14 24.08
N THR A 40 13.38 4.96 23.64
CA THR A 40 14.80 4.55 23.70
C THR A 40 15.42 4.57 22.28
N PRO A 41 16.74 4.67 22.16
CA PRO A 41 17.39 4.59 20.85
C PRO A 41 17.05 3.32 20.06
N GLU A 42 16.87 2.20 20.76
CA GLU A 42 16.54 0.90 20.12
C GLU A 42 15.14 0.87 19.54
N ASN A 43 14.25 1.71 20.04
CA ASN A 43 12.88 1.84 19.57
C ASN A 43 12.73 2.92 18.49
N ARG A 44 13.78 3.71 18.20
CA ARG A 44 13.70 4.71 17.13
C ARG A 44 13.27 4.07 15.83
N GLY A 45 12.39 4.77 15.11
CA GLY A 45 11.86 4.27 13.87
C GLY A 45 11.32 5.37 12.99
N TRP A 46 11.19 5.04 11.71
CA TRP A 46 10.68 5.96 10.70
C TRP A 46 9.97 5.22 9.58
N GLU A 47 9.13 5.96 8.87
CA GLU A 47 8.53 5.55 7.60
C GLU A 47 8.54 6.71 6.63
N TYR A 48 9.13 6.50 5.47
CA TYR A 48 9.14 7.48 4.39
C TYR A 48 8.14 7.12 3.31
N LEU A 49 7.19 8.00 3.07
CA LEU A 49 6.18 7.84 2.04
C LEU A 49 6.66 8.51 0.75
N SER A 50 7.30 7.72 -0.11
CA SER A 50 7.97 8.23 -1.32
C SER A 50 7.05 8.92 -2.32
N SER A 51 5.76 8.55 -2.34
CA SER A 51 4.77 9.12 -3.26
C SER A 51 4.24 10.48 -2.79
N SER A 52 4.20 10.72 -1.49
CA SER A 52 3.71 11.97 -0.88
C SER A 52 4.85 12.84 -0.33
N HIS A 53 6.09 12.34 -0.33
CA HIS A 53 7.26 13.00 0.24
C HIS A 53 7.08 13.37 1.71
N VAL A 54 6.48 12.48 2.47
CA VAL A 54 6.28 12.64 3.91
C VAL A 54 7.16 11.64 4.64
N LEU A 55 7.91 12.13 5.62
CA LEU A 55 8.66 11.29 6.55
C LEU A 55 8.00 11.37 7.93
N TYR A 56 7.65 10.21 8.47
CA TYR A 56 7.26 10.05 9.86
C TYR A 56 8.42 9.50 10.66
N ALA A 57 8.83 10.20 11.70
CA ALA A 57 9.88 9.80 12.63
C ALA A 57 9.31 9.65 14.04
N GLY A 58 9.77 8.65 14.79
CA GLY A 58 9.26 8.37 16.13
C GLY A 58 9.82 7.11 16.74
N TYR A 59 8.97 6.32 17.35
CA TYR A 59 9.36 5.12 18.09
C TYR A 59 8.42 3.96 17.79
N TRP A 60 8.98 2.79 17.45
CA TRP A 60 8.22 1.55 17.35
C TRP A 60 7.91 0.99 18.75
N VAL A 61 6.63 0.95 19.08
CA VAL A 61 6.17 0.45 20.40
C VAL A 61 5.12 -0.63 20.23
N GLU A 62 5.21 -1.68 21.04
CA GLU A 62 4.25 -2.78 20.99
C GLU A 62 2.91 -2.37 21.60
N ARG A 63 1.81 -2.65 20.90
CA ARG A 63 0.45 -2.38 21.37
C ARG A 63 -0.49 -3.51 20.98
N SER A 64 -1.45 -3.75 21.88
CA SER A 64 -2.62 -4.58 21.57
C SER A 64 -3.72 -3.69 21.04
N ILE A 65 -4.21 -4.02 19.85
CA ILE A 65 -5.22 -3.24 19.13
C ILE A 65 -6.41 -4.14 18.86
N THR A 66 -7.62 -3.64 19.11
CA THR A 66 -8.85 -4.38 18.89
C THR A 66 -9.66 -3.71 17.78
N PHE A 67 -9.91 -4.45 16.70
CA PHE A 67 -10.89 -4.07 15.68
C PHE A 67 -12.28 -4.46 16.19
N THR A 68 -13.06 -3.47 16.59
CA THR A 68 -14.30 -3.70 17.35
C THR A 68 -15.52 -3.96 16.47
N GLU A 69 -15.50 -3.51 15.22
CA GLU A 69 -16.61 -3.64 14.26
C GLU A 69 -16.45 -4.81 13.29
N SER A 70 -15.47 -5.67 13.54
CA SER A 70 -15.28 -6.88 12.74
C SER A 70 -16.49 -7.82 12.87
N GLN A 71 -16.78 -8.55 11.80
CA GLN A 71 -17.91 -9.48 11.78
C GLN A 71 -17.48 -10.88 11.41
N VAL A 72 -18.04 -11.88 12.10
CA VAL A 72 -17.91 -13.30 11.78
C VAL A 72 -19.32 -13.87 11.60
N GLY A 73 -19.65 -14.31 10.39
CA GLY A 73 -20.98 -14.84 10.10
C GLY A 73 -22.12 -13.82 10.35
N GLY A 74 -21.86 -12.52 10.20
CA GLY A 74 -22.83 -11.46 10.46
C GLY A 74 -22.97 -11.04 11.93
N VAL A 75 -22.15 -11.59 12.81
CA VAL A 75 -22.12 -11.23 14.25
C VAL A 75 -20.90 -10.36 14.51
N THR A 76 -21.10 -9.20 15.16
CA THR A 76 -20.00 -8.33 15.57
C THR A 76 -19.08 -9.09 16.52
N THR A 77 -17.84 -9.24 16.12
CA THR A 77 -16.84 -10.07 16.80
C THR A 77 -15.52 -9.31 16.83
N PRO A 78 -15.00 -8.94 18.01
CA PRO A 78 -13.75 -8.19 18.07
C PRO A 78 -12.58 -9.06 17.60
N VAL A 79 -11.65 -8.43 16.85
CA VAL A 79 -10.40 -9.05 16.40
C VAL A 79 -9.24 -8.35 17.07
N LEU A 80 -8.43 -9.09 17.77
CA LEU A 80 -7.26 -8.59 18.51
C LEU A 80 -5.99 -8.86 17.71
N THR A 81 -5.17 -7.83 17.56
CA THR A 81 -3.80 -7.95 17.08
C THR A 81 -2.83 -7.39 18.11
N LYS A 82 -1.63 -7.97 18.18
CA LYS A 82 -0.53 -7.45 18.98
C LYS A 82 0.64 -7.16 18.03
N VAL A 83 0.99 -5.90 17.90
CA VAL A 83 1.88 -5.44 16.86
C VAL A 83 2.68 -4.22 17.30
N LYS A 84 3.86 -4.02 16.72
CA LYS A 84 4.57 -2.75 16.86
C LYS A 84 3.90 -1.69 15.99
N ILE A 85 3.62 -0.53 16.59
CA ILE A 85 3.09 0.65 15.93
C ILE A 85 4.13 1.77 15.97
N LEU A 86 4.18 2.60 14.95
CA LEU A 86 5.02 3.80 14.95
C LEU A 86 4.29 4.92 15.68
N SER A 87 4.80 5.25 16.86
CA SER A 87 4.39 6.41 17.63
C SER A 87 5.14 7.64 17.11
N VAL A 88 4.49 8.40 16.25
CA VAL A 88 5.12 9.51 15.53
C VAL A 88 5.36 10.69 16.47
N HIS A 89 6.63 11.08 16.56
CA HIS A 89 7.11 12.25 17.30
C HIS A 89 7.27 13.45 16.39
N THR A 90 7.79 13.23 15.18
CA THR A 90 8.05 14.27 14.18
C THR A 90 7.50 13.85 12.82
N LYS A 91 6.90 14.78 12.11
CA LYS A 91 6.46 14.65 10.72
C LYS A 91 7.19 15.68 9.87
N TYR A 92 7.83 15.24 8.81
CA TYR A 92 8.38 16.13 7.80
C TYR A 92 7.50 16.10 6.55
N GLU A 93 7.02 17.26 6.14
CA GLU A 93 6.26 17.44 4.89
C GLU A 93 7.19 17.98 3.80
N ASN A 94 6.96 17.59 2.55
CA ASN A 94 7.78 17.97 1.39
C ASN A 94 9.26 17.53 1.49
N CYS A 95 9.53 16.39 2.08
CA CYS A 95 10.85 15.80 2.17
C CYS A 95 11.23 15.11 0.85
N ILE A 96 11.49 15.89 -0.20
CA ILE A 96 11.66 15.38 -1.57
C ILE A 96 13.02 14.69 -1.76
N GLU A 97 14.06 15.16 -1.08
CA GLU A 97 15.43 14.68 -1.22
C GLU A 97 15.84 13.67 -0.14
N TRP A 98 14.87 13.04 0.53
CA TRP A 98 15.19 12.04 1.52
C TRP A 98 15.90 10.83 0.90
N ASN A 99 16.95 10.36 1.58
CA ASN A 99 17.69 9.16 1.22
C ASN A 99 17.66 8.15 2.38
N GLU A 100 17.84 6.89 2.10
CA GLU A 100 17.81 5.83 3.11
C GLU A 100 18.84 6.05 4.25
N GLY A 101 19.96 6.69 3.96
CA GLY A 101 20.97 7.06 4.97
C GLY A 101 20.62 8.26 5.85
N ASP A 102 19.54 8.96 5.55
CA ASP A 102 19.04 10.08 6.38
C ASP A 102 18.16 9.58 7.54
N GLU A 103 17.74 8.32 7.47
CA GLU A 103 16.96 7.63 8.50
C GLU A 103 15.71 8.43 8.93
N ASP A 104 15.65 8.85 10.20
CA ASP A 104 14.54 9.58 10.80
C ASP A 104 14.64 11.11 10.69
N GLU A 105 15.56 11.63 9.87
CA GLU A 105 15.74 13.05 9.63
C GLU A 105 15.48 13.42 8.17
N CYS A 106 14.91 14.58 7.94
CA CYS A 106 14.81 15.15 6.61
C CYS A 106 15.79 16.33 6.47
N ARG A 107 16.75 16.18 5.56
CA ARG A 107 17.76 17.22 5.28
C ARG A 107 17.36 18.14 4.14
N ASP A 108 16.23 17.92 3.52
CA ASP A 108 15.73 18.79 2.45
C ASP A 108 15.35 20.17 3.03
N PRO A 109 15.99 21.26 2.60
CA PRO A 109 15.71 22.61 3.12
C PRO A 109 14.28 23.10 2.79
N ARG A 110 13.57 22.39 1.92
CA ARG A 110 12.18 22.70 1.57
C ARG A 110 11.18 21.97 2.46
N SER A 111 11.66 21.05 3.29
CA SER A 111 10.80 20.32 4.20
C SER A 111 10.25 21.23 5.29
N ASN A 112 9.03 20.92 5.73
CA ASN A 112 8.41 21.51 6.89
C ASN A 112 8.41 20.47 8.01
N GLU A 113 9.16 20.73 9.06
CA GLU A 113 9.22 19.88 10.24
C GLU A 113 8.12 20.26 11.22
N LEU A 114 7.36 19.28 11.68
CA LEU A 114 6.31 19.42 12.66
C LEU A 114 6.62 18.49 13.84
N ASP A 115 6.92 19.07 14.99
CA ASP A 115 7.15 18.29 16.21
C ASP A 115 5.84 17.82 16.88
N ALA A 116 5.96 17.06 17.96
CA ALA A 116 4.81 16.47 18.64
C ALA A 116 3.82 17.53 19.20
N GLU A 117 4.29 18.71 19.60
CA GLU A 117 3.41 19.78 20.09
C GLU A 117 2.72 20.49 18.92
N GLU A 118 3.40 20.69 17.82
CA GLU A 118 2.81 21.25 16.59
C GLU A 118 1.78 20.31 15.99
N LEU A 119 2.06 19.01 15.91
CA LEU A 119 1.13 17.97 15.47
C LEU A 119 -0.15 17.99 16.30
N LYS A 120 -0.02 18.09 17.61
CA LYS A 120 -1.14 18.19 18.55
C LYS A 120 -1.94 19.48 18.35
N THR A 121 -1.25 20.62 18.22
CA THR A 121 -1.87 21.94 18.08
C THR A 121 -2.60 22.11 16.77
N ARG A 122 -2.05 21.57 15.69
CA ARG A 122 -2.68 21.59 14.36
C ARG A 122 -3.85 20.62 14.24
N GLY A 123 -4.02 19.73 15.19
CA GLY A 123 -5.00 18.65 15.12
C GLY A 123 -4.67 17.65 14.01
N ASP A 124 -3.40 17.59 13.62
CA ASP A 124 -2.91 16.66 12.58
C ASP A 124 -3.04 15.23 13.11
N GLU A 125 -4.11 14.60 12.70
CA GLU A 125 -4.41 13.25 13.09
C GLU A 125 -3.68 12.27 12.17
N ILE A 126 -2.47 11.85 12.59
CA ILE A 126 -1.81 10.72 11.96
C ILE A 126 -2.59 9.46 12.36
N SER A 127 -3.25 8.83 11.40
CA SER A 127 -4.10 7.65 11.62
C SER A 127 -4.03 6.75 10.39
N MET A 128 -2.95 5.99 10.26
CA MET A 128 -2.69 5.12 9.13
C MET A 128 -2.63 3.66 9.55
N LEU A 129 -3.40 2.81 8.90
CA LEU A 129 -3.39 1.37 9.04
C LEU A 129 -2.70 0.76 7.83
N GLY A 130 -1.39 0.66 7.90
CA GLY A 130 -0.56 0.07 6.87
C GLY A 130 -0.68 -1.45 6.86
N ILE A 131 -1.26 -1.99 5.79
CA ILE A 131 -1.46 -3.44 5.61
C ILE A 131 -0.78 -3.96 4.34
N GLY A 132 0.08 -3.16 3.76
CA GLY A 132 0.77 -3.48 2.52
C GLY A 132 1.94 -4.44 2.69
N TYR A 133 2.55 -4.76 1.56
CA TYR A 133 3.63 -5.71 1.41
C TYR A 133 4.71 -5.19 0.47
N GLY A 134 5.96 -5.59 0.73
CA GLY A 134 7.04 -5.38 -0.21
C GLY A 134 7.60 -3.97 -0.25
N HIS A 135 7.49 -3.21 0.82
CA HIS A 135 7.86 -1.80 0.87
C HIS A 135 9.31 -1.51 1.25
N THR A 136 10.08 -2.53 1.64
CA THR A 136 11.48 -2.37 2.07
C THR A 136 12.38 -1.71 1.03
N TYR A 137 11.99 -1.72 -0.25
CA TYR A 137 12.72 -1.08 -1.34
C TYR A 137 12.13 0.28 -1.77
N ASP A 138 11.09 0.74 -1.10
CA ASP A 138 10.35 1.95 -1.47
C ASP A 138 10.43 3.04 -0.40
N GLY A 139 11.57 3.15 0.26
CA GLY A 139 11.77 4.12 1.34
C GLY A 139 11.20 3.67 2.69
N GLN A 140 10.74 2.44 2.80
CA GLN A 140 10.17 1.87 4.02
C GLN A 140 10.93 0.62 4.49
N PRO A 141 12.23 0.71 4.79
CA PRO A 141 13.03 -0.46 5.17
C PRO A 141 12.57 -1.08 6.49
N GLN A 142 11.86 -0.33 7.31
CA GLN A 142 11.29 -0.78 8.58
C GLN A 142 9.85 -1.30 8.46
N GLY A 143 9.21 -1.18 7.29
CA GLY A 143 7.88 -1.70 6.99
C GLY A 143 7.87 -3.23 6.84
N THR A 144 8.26 -3.92 7.89
CA THR A 144 8.45 -5.37 7.92
C THR A 144 7.21 -6.12 8.41
N PRO A 145 7.03 -7.40 8.09
CA PRO A 145 5.83 -8.16 8.42
C PRO A 145 5.45 -8.21 9.89
N ASP A 146 6.43 -8.10 10.80
CA ASP A 146 6.19 -8.03 12.26
C ASP A 146 5.44 -6.77 12.69
N LYS A 147 5.31 -5.78 11.81
CA LYS A 147 4.54 -4.55 12.02
C LYS A 147 3.17 -4.55 11.32
N ASN A 148 2.93 -5.55 10.47
CA ASN A 148 1.65 -5.63 9.77
C ASN A 148 0.54 -6.15 10.70
N PRO A 149 -0.51 -5.35 10.99
CA PRO A 149 -1.52 -5.73 11.98
C PRO A 149 -2.34 -6.94 11.57
N LEU A 150 -2.48 -7.23 10.29
CA LEU A 150 -3.26 -8.37 9.80
C LEU A 150 -2.46 -9.68 9.78
N LEU A 151 -1.14 -9.60 9.93
CA LEU A 151 -0.28 -10.78 10.10
C LEU A 151 -0.05 -11.17 11.56
N ASN A 152 -0.26 -10.23 12.46
CA ASN A 152 0.02 -10.40 13.89
C ASN A 152 -1.27 -10.46 14.70
N LEU A 153 -2.31 -11.10 14.13
CA LEU A 153 -3.56 -11.35 14.83
C LEU A 153 -3.33 -12.37 15.96
N GLU A 154 -3.90 -12.12 17.12
CA GLU A 154 -3.83 -13.01 18.28
C GLU A 154 -5.16 -13.75 18.50
N ARG A 155 -6.29 -13.06 18.33
CA ARG A 155 -7.59 -13.60 18.73
C ARG A 155 -8.73 -13.06 17.88
N ILE A 156 -9.73 -13.91 17.66
CA ILE A 156 -11.02 -13.54 17.07
C ILE A 156 -12.11 -13.89 18.08
N GLY A 157 -12.80 -12.88 18.60
CA GLY A 157 -13.76 -13.05 19.70
C GLY A 157 -13.06 -13.51 20.98
N THR A 158 -13.50 -14.64 21.49
CA THR A 158 -12.92 -15.31 22.67
C THR A 158 -11.88 -16.36 22.31
N ASP A 159 -11.76 -16.71 21.02
CA ASP A 159 -10.97 -17.82 20.58
C ASP A 159 -9.57 -17.34 20.14
N ASP A 160 -8.55 -17.94 20.75
CA ASP A 160 -7.18 -17.78 20.26
C ASP A 160 -7.07 -18.34 18.85
N LEU A 161 -6.26 -17.69 18.02
CA LEU A 161 -6.07 -18.17 16.66
C LEU A 161 -5.43 -19.55 16.67
N SER A 162 -6.16 -20.51 16.12
CA SER A 162 -5.64 -21.86 15.96
C SER A 162 -4.51 -21.87 14.93
N THR A 163 -3.63 -22.88 15.03
CA THR A 163 -2.59 -23.14 14.02
C THR A 163 -3.16 -23.40 12.62
N ALA A 164 -4.47 -23.61 12.51
CA ALA A 164 -5.19 -23.75 11.24
C ALA A 164 -5.58 -22.40 10.61
N PHE A 165 -5.48 -21.29 11.33
CA PHE A 165 -5.72 -19.98 10.77
C PHE A 165 -4.53 -19.57 9.90
N HIS A 166 -4.79 -19.37 8.61
CA HIS A 166 -3.82 -18.85 7.68
C HIS A 166 -3.97 -17.32 7.57
N PRO A 167 -3.02 -16.54 8.11
CA PRO A 167 -3.04 -15.09 7.95
C PRO A 167 -3.03 -14.76 6.46
N GLY A 168 -3.88 -13.83 6.12
CA GLY A 168 -4.04 -13.32 4.78
C GLY A 168 -5.34 -12.54 4.73
N TRP A 169 -5.50 -11.69 3.73
CA TRP A 169 -6.70 -10.87 3.63
C TRP A 169 -7.04 -10.56 2.18
N ARG A 170 -8.29 -10.24 1.99
CA ARG A 170 -8.83 -9.64 0.77
C ARG A 170 -9.36 -8.26 1.09
N ILE A 171 -9.06 -7.30 0.25
CA ILE A 171 -9.57 -5.94 0.31
C ILE A 171 -10.39 -5.63 -0.93
N ASP A 172 -11.57 -5.07 -0.73
CA ASP A 172 -12.48 -4.61 -1.78
C ASP A 172 -13.29 -3.39 -1.29
N GLU A 173 -14.28 -2.94 -2.06
CA GLU A 173 -15.14 -1.79 -1.67
C GLU A 173 -15.98 -2.07 -0.41
N GLU A 174 -16.22 -3.32 -0.07
CA GLU A 174 -16.99 -3.71 1.12
C GLU A 174 -16.15 -3.70 2.41
N GLY A 175 -14.81 -3.77 2.28
CA GLY A 175 -13.92 -3.78 3.42
C GLY A 175 -12.79 -4.81 3.31
N ILE A 176 -12.32 -5.26 4.47
CA ILE A 176 -11.25 -6.25 4.59
C ILE A 176 -11.84 -7.56 5.10
N LYS A 177 -11.62 -8.64 4.35
CA LYS A 177 -11.97 -10.02 4.74
C LYS A 177 -10.71 -10.73 5.18
N LEU A 178 -10.68 -11.19 6.41
CA LEU A 178 -9.54 -11.88 7.02
C LEU A 178 -9.66 -13.40 6.88
N GLY A 179 -8.51 -14.06 6.87
CA GLY A 179 -8.43 -15.51 6.80
C GLY A 179 -8.75 -16.03 5.40
N LEU A 180 -7.75 -16.31 4.62
CA LEU A 180 -7.91 -16.82 3.26
C LEU A 180 -8.18 -18.32 3.31
N THR A 181 -9.45 -18.68 3.47
CA THR A 181 -9.89 -20.06 3.27
C THR A 181 -9.91 -20.38 1.77
N ASN A 182 -9.89 -21.67 1.43
CA ASN A 182 -10.07 -22.09 0.03
C ASN A 182 -11.36 -21.53 -0.61
N THR A 183 -12.37 -21.20 0.19
CA THR A 183 -13.61 -20.56 -0.26
C THR A 183 -13.40 -19.10 -0.65
N VAL A 184 -12.61 -18.36 0.12
CA VAL A 184 -12.28 -16.96 -0.18
C VAL A 184 -11.33 -16.87 -1.38
N TRP A 185 -10.33 -17.77 -1.44
CA TRP A 185 -9.45 -17.90 -2.60
C TRP A 185 -10.14 -18.58 -3.79
N GLY A 186 -11.05 -19.50 -3.56
CA GLY A 186 -11.78 -20.21 -4.61
C GLY A 186 -12.70 -19.29 -5.42
N GLY A 187 -13.21 -18.21 -4.83
CA GLY A 187 -13.90 -17.14 -5.54
C GLY A 187 -12.98 -16.25 -6.37
N MET A 188 -11.72 -16.13 -5.99
CA MET A 188 -10.64 -15.46 -6.73
C MET A 188 -10.02 -16.39 -7.79
N SER A 189 -10.77 -17.24 -8.40
CA SER A 189 -10.42 -18.50 -9.00
C SER A 189 -9.58 -18.41 -10.25
N SER A 190 -9.52 -18.39 -11.22
CA SER A 190 -8.79 -18.76 -12.46
C SER A 190 -7.82 -17.70 -12.98
N PHE A 191 -7.96 -16.49 -12.54
CA PHE A 191 -7.15 -15.33 -12.93
C PHE A 191 -5.80 -15.28 -12.26
N GLU A 192 -5.76 -15.76 -11.14
CA GLU A 192 -5.14 -15.31 -9.92
C GLU A 192 -3.82 -15.99 -9.71
N ARG A 193 -3.68 -17.15 -10.26
CA ARG A 193 -2.43 -17.92 -10.15
C ARG A 193 -1.29 -17.36 -11.01
N GLN A 194 -1.52 -16.24 -11.67
CA GLN A 194 -0.56 -15.61 -12.57
C GLN A 194 0.24 -14.49 -11.94
N LEU A 195 0.23 -14.47 -10.66
CA LEU A 195 0.82 -13.46 -9.89
C LEU A 195 2.30 -13.50 -9.94
N ALA A 196 2.87 -12.36 -9.71
CA ALA A 196 4.27 -12.22 -9.48
C ALA A 196 4.68 -13.22 -8.40
N HIS A 197 5.06 -14.43 -8.83
CA HIS A 197 5.84 -15.31 -7.98
C HIS A 197 7.10 -14.53 -7.65
N MET A 198 7.06 -13.96 -6.49
CA MET A 198 8.27 -13.47 -5.87
C MET A 198 9.19 -14.66 -5.73
N PRO A 199 10.49 -14.51 -5.93
CA PRO A 199 11.41 -15.62 -5.74
C PRO A 199 11.17 -16.18 -4.34
N VAL A 200 10.54 -17.34 -4.30
CA VAL A 200 10.27 -18.06 -3.07
C VAL A 200 11.64 -18.43 -2.51
N PRO A 201 11.98 -18.05 -1.30
CA PRO A 201 13.12 -18.65 -0.67
C PRO A 201 12.87 -20.16 -0.63
N PRO A 202 13.90 -20.98 -0.74
CA PRO A 202 13.73 -22.41 -0.61
C PRO A 202 12.96 -22.67 0.69
N PRO A 203 11.94 -23.52 0.67
CA PRO A 203 11.18 -23.83 1.87
C PRO A 203 12.17 -24.26 2.94
N SER A 204 12.25 -23.48 4.00
CA SER A 204 12.93 -23.98 5.19
C SER A 204 12.19 -25.24 5.59
N SER A 205 12.88 -26.28 6.00
CA SER A 205 12.32 -27.58 6.37
C SER A 205 11.26 -27.52 7.51
N THR A 206 10.88 -26.32 7.96
CA THR A 206 10.02 -26.04 9.11
C THR A 206 8.75 -25.26 8.78
N GLY A 207 8.41 -25.07 7.50
CA GLY A 207 7.19 -24.38 7.11
C GLY A 207 7.43 -23.01 6.51
N ILE A 208 6.42 -22.50 5.82
CA ILE A 208 6.42 -21.18 5.20
C ILE A 208 6.34 -20.14 6.31
N ASN A 209 7.24 -19.18 6.31
CA ASN A 209 7.26 -18.10 7.28
C ASN A 209 6.37 -16.95 6.77
N PRO A 210 5.22 -16.66 7.39
CA PRO A 210 4.38 -15.54 7.00
C PRO A 210 5.05 -14.18 7.22
N HIS A 211 6.11 -14.15 8.03
CA HIS A 211 6.92 -12.97 8.29
C HIS A 211 8.10 -12.80 7.31
N TYR A 212 8.04 -13.46 6.16
CA TYR A 212 9.03 -13.22 5.11
C TYR A 212 8.80 -11.86 4.47
N PRO A 213 9.84 -11.02 4.33
CA PRO A 213 9.71 -9.72 3.67
C PRO A 213 9.59 -9.94 2.15
N TRP A 214 8.37 -10.14 1.67
CA TRP A 214 8.12 -10.33 0.25
C TRP A 214 8.50 -9.07 -0.53
N PRO A 215 9.18 -9.21 -1.68
CA PRO A 215 9.50 -8.07 -2.53
C PRO A 215 8.23 -7.49 -3.17
N GLU A 216 8.36 -6.32 -3.76
CA GLU A 216 7.28 -5.65 -4.47
C GLU A 216 6.74 -6.46 -5.67
N VAL A 217 5.50 -6.17 -6.03
CA VAL A 217 4.86 -6.72 -7.24
C VAL A 217 5.54 -6.19 -8.49
N ARG A 218 5.83 -7.06 -9.44
CA ARG A 218 6.35 -6.66 -10.75
C ARG A 218 5.23 -6.46 -11.76
N GLY A 219 5.36 -5.40 -12.52
CA GLY A 219 4.46 -5.11 -13.62
C GLY A 219 5.14 -4.39 -14.76
N CYS A 220 4.36 -3.88 -15.65
CA CYS A 220 4.85 -2.94 -16.65
C CYS A 220 3.81 -1.90 -17.01
N VAL A 221 4.28 -0.76 -17.52
CA VAL A 221 3.43 0.33 -18.00
C VAL A 221 3.67 0.50 -19.50
N SER A 222 2.59 0.52 -20.26
CA SER A 222 2.58 0.82 -21.68
C SER A 222 1.91 2.16 -21.91
N PHE A 223 2.47 2.97 -22.83
CA PHE A 223 1.94 4.28 -23.17
C PHE A 223 1.47 4.31 -24.63
N SER A 224 0.31 4.90 -24.90
CA SER A 224 -0.24 5.04 -26.26
C SER A 224 -0.44 6.53 -26.58
N PRO A 225 -0.18 6.98 -27.80
CA PRO A 225 0.13 6.20 -29.03
C PRO A 225 1.61 5.83 -29.20
N ILE A 226 2.39 5.74 -28.15
CA ILE A 226 3.83 5.52 -28.20
C ILE A 226 4.10 4.02 -28.34
N THR A 227 4.54 3.60 -29.52
CA THR A 227 4.81 2.19 -29.84
C THR A 227 6.27 1.78 -29.63
N ASP A 228 7.18 2.74 -29.65
CA ASP A 228 8.62 2.48 -29.72
C ASP A 228 9.24 2.02 -28.41
N VAL A 229 8.57 2.24 -27.29
CA VAL A 229 9.07 1.88 -25.95
C VAL A 229 8.55 0.53 -25.49
N GLY A 230 7.46 0.05 -26.07
CA GLY A 230 6.80 -1.18 -25.63
C GLY A 230 6.24 -1.05 -24.19
N CYS A 231 6.32 -2.13 -23.41
CA CYS A 231 5.91 -2.15 -22.02
C CYS A 231 7.13 -1.94 -21.11
N VAL A 232 7.18 -0.82 -20.40
CA VAL A 232 8.27 -0.47 -19.49
C VAL A 232 8.10 -1.27 -18.19
N SER A 233 9.09 -2.07 -17.84
CA SER A 233 9.06 -2.83 -16.58
C SER A 233 9.14 -1.90 -15.36
N VAL A 234 8.26 -2.10 -14.40
CA VAL A 234 8.15 -1.29 -13.18
C VAL A 234 7.93 -2.18 -11.95
N ALA A 235 8.34 -1.69 -10.79
CA ALA A 235 7.80 -2.15 -9.53
C ALA A 235 6.42 -1.53 -9.34
N LEU A 236 5.43 -2.32 -8.94
CA LEU A 236 4.06 -1.87 -8.71
C LEU A 236 3.78 -1.75 -7.22
N LEU A 237 3.33 -0.59 -6.80
CA LEU A 237 2.72 -0.36 -5.52
C LEU A 237 1.20 -0.22 -5.70
N LEU A 238 0.46 -1.11 -5.07
CA LEU A 238 -0.99 -1.15 -5.08
C LEU A 238 -1.47 -0.41 -3.84
N ASP A 239 -1.87 0.84 -3.99
CA ASP A 239 -1.96 1.77 -2.89
C ASP A 239 -3.40 2.29 -2.68
N THR A 240 -4.03 1.94 -1.56
CA THR A 240 -5.33 2.49 -1.15
C THR A 240 -5.23 3.84 -0.47
N GLY A 241 -4.05 4.22 -0.01
CA GLY A 241 -3.79 5.48 0.72
C GLY A 241 -3.71 6.71 -0.19
N MET A 242 -3.53 6.51 -1.52
CA MET A 242 -3.30 7.60 -2.47
C MET A 242 -4.45 7.73 -3.47
N ASP A 243 -4.88 8.95 -3.76
CA ASP A 243 -5.99 9.23 -4.68
C ASP A 243 -5.55 9.65 -6.09
N TRP A 244 -4.28 9.59 -6.38
CA TRP A 244 -3.73 9.73 -7.73
C TRP A 244 -2.76 8.59 -8.05
N SER A 245 -2.36 8.45 -9.32
CA SER A 245 -1.32 7.52 -9.74
C SER A 245 -0.01 8.26 -9.94
N SER A 246 1.09 7.63 -9.55
CA SER A 246 2.44 8.12 -9.81
C SER A 246 3.20 7.07 -10.62
N ILE A 247 3.80 7.49 -11.73
CA ILE A 247 4.57 6.64 -12.64
C ILE A 247 5.96 7.24 -12.77
N ARG A 248 6.98 6.52 -12.33
CA ARG A 248 8.39 6.89 -12.52
C ARG A 248 9.03 5.94 -13.52
N VAL A 249 9.62 6.49 -14.56
CA VAL A 249 10.26 5.74 -15.64
C VAL A 249 11.66 6.28 -15.92
N ASP A 250 12.48 5.50 -16.62
CA ASP A 250 13.80 5.93 -17.04
C ASP A 250 13.72 7.06 -18.11
N ASP A 251 14.82 7.79 -18.26
CA ASP A 251 14.92 8.93 -19.19
C ASP A 251 14.48 8.61 -20.62
N ARG A 252 14.79 7.42 -21.13
CA ARG A 252 14.44 7.02 -22.50
C ARG A 252 12.94 6.91 -22.63
N SER A 253 12.32 6.24 -21.67
CA SER A 253 10.86 6.07 -21.64
C SER A 253 10.15 7.39 -21.42
N ALA A 254 10.67 8.25 -20.54
CA ALA A 254 10.13 9.58 -20.29
C ALA A 254 10.13 10.48 -21.52
N ARG A 255 11.24 10.52 -22.28
CA ARG A 255 11.33 11.30 -23.54
C ARG A 255 10.35 10.80 -24.58
N ALA A 256 10.16 9.49 -24.68
CA ALA A 256 9.19 8.90 -25.59
C ALA A 256 7.75 9.24 -25.21
N VAL A 257 7.44 9.29 -23.92
CA VAL A 257 6.11 9.64 -23.39
C VAL A 257 5.76 11.13 -23.60
N ARG A 258 6.75 11.98 -23.89
CA ARG A 258 6.55 13.43 -24.05
C ARG A 258 5.78 14.05 -22.89
N ILE A 259 6.29 13.84 -21.69
CA ILE A 259 5.77 14.47 -20.50
C ILE A 259 5.81 15.99 -20.70
N SER A 260 4.82 16.70 -20.19
CA SER A 260 4.87 18.15 -20.14
C SER A 260 6.00 18.55 -19.20
N ASP A 261 6.89 19.43 -19.69
CA ASP A 261 8.07 19.85 -18.94
C ASP A 261 7.69 20.64 -17.66
N ASP A 262 6.48 21.21 -17.63
CA ASP A 262 6.07 22.15 -16.57
C ASP A 262 5.31 21.46 -15.42
N ASP A 263 4.65 20.32 -15.64
CA ASP A 263 3.74 19.75 -14.63
C ASP A 263 3.87 18.24 -14.41
N HIS A 264 4.83 17.59 -15.06
CA HIS A 264 5.07 16.14 -14.93
C HIS A 264 3.81 15.28 -15.14
N ARG A 265 2.91 15.67 -16.05
CA ARG A 265 1.65 14.95 -16.31
C ARG A 265 1.64 14.35 -17.72
N LEU A 266 0.82 13.32 -17.88
CA LEU A 266 0.48 12.85 -19.21
C LEU A 266 -0.20 13.97 -19.99
N ARG A 267 0.11 14.11 -21.27
CA ARG A 267 -0.57 15.06 -22.16
C ARG A 267 -1.95 14.57 -22.54
N ASN A 268 -2.83 15.51 -22.85
CA ASN A 268 -4.16 15.19 -23.36
C ASN A 268 -4.09 14.23 -24.57
N GLY A 269 -4.89 13.19 -24.52
CA GLY A 269 -4.93 12.16 -25.54
C GLY A 269 -3.90 11.04 -25.39
N GLN A 270 -3.00 11.13 -24.41
CA GLN A 270 -2.10 10.03 -24.09
C GLN A 270 -2.79 9.04 -23.14
N SER A 271 -2.52 7.78 -23.34
CA SER A 271 -3.03 6.70 -22.50
C SER A 271 -1.90 6.00 -21.78
N ALA A 272 -2.15 5.55 -20.56
CA ALA A 272 -1.30 4.63 -19.84
C ALA A 272 -2.07 3.34 -19.56
N THR A 273 -1.42 2.21 -19.75
CA THR A 273 -1.95 0.89 -19.41
C THR A 273 -1.00 0.23 -18.43
N ILE A 274 -1.50 -0.08 -17.26
CA ILE A 274 -0.77 -0.74 -16.17
C ILE A 274 -1.10 -2.22 -16.20
N LEU A 275 -0.08 -3.06 -16.31
CA LEU A 275 -0.20 -4.51 -16.34
C LEU A 275 0.54 -5.12 -15.14
N VAL A 276 -0.06 -6.12 -14.51
CA VAL A 276 0.63 -6.99 -13.54
C VAL A 276 1.26 -8.17 -14.26
N GLY A 277 2.36 -8.66 -13.73
CA GLY A 277 3.19 -9.69 -14.36
C GLY A 277 4.35 -9.07 -15.16
N GLY A 278 5.57 -9.49 -14.86
CA GLY A 278 6.79 -8.97 -15.47
C GLY A 278 6.91 -9.34 -16.97
N LEU A 279 7.85 -8.69 -17.65
CA LEU A 279 8.17 -8.96 -19.06
C LEU A 279 8.59 -10.41 -19.35
N SER A 280 9.08 -11.13 -18.34
CA SER A 280 9.44 -12.55 -18.42
C SER A 280 8.23 -13.49 -18.49
N ILE A 281 7.02 -12.97 -18.22
CA ILE A 281 5.79 -13.76 -18.30
C ILE A 281 5.22 -13.64 -19.71
N ALA A 282 4.82 -14.77 -20.29
CA ALA A 282 4.24 -14.80 -21.63
C ALA A 282 3.04 -13.84 -21.76
N PRO A 283 2.86 -13.12 -22.87
CA PRO A 283 1.81 -12.11 -23.04
C PRO A 283 0.40 -12.53 -22.59
N PRO A 284 -0.09 -13.75 -22.81
CA PRO A 284 -1.42 -14.14 -22.36
C PRO A 284 -1.60 -14.20 -20.86
N LEU A 285 -0.49 -14.14 -20.11
CA LEU A 285 -0.47 -14.20 -18.64
C LEU A 285 -0.35 -12.81 -17.99
N ARG A 286 -0.30 -11.74 -18.78
CA ARG A 286 -0.28 -10.38 -18.25
C ARG A 286 -1.70 -9.87 -18.08
N GLN A 287 -2.01 -9.49 -16.83
CA GLN A 287 -3.31 -8.93 -16.51
C GLN A 287 -3.29 -7.42 -16.59
N VAL A 288 -4.20 -6.82 -17.37
CA VAL A 288 -4.42 -5.38 -17.37
C VAL A 288 -5.15 -4.99 -16.06
N LEU A 289 -4.48 -4.25 -15.22
CA LEU A 289 -5.07 -3.68 -13.99
C LEU A 289 -5.85 -2.41 -14.29
N ALA A 290 -5.25 -1.50 -15.04
CA ALA A 290 -5.86 -0.24 -15.39
C ALA A 290 -5.43 0.18 -16.80
N SER A 291 -6.33 0.81 -17.53
CA SER A 291 -6.03 1.53 -18.77
C SER A 291 -6.85 2.80 -18.79
N PHE A 292 -6.21 3.93 -18.92
CA PHE A 292 -6.87 5.24 -18.89
C PHE A 292 -6.21 6.19 -19.88
N THR A 293 -7.01 7.11 -20.41
CA THR A 293 -6.56 8.17 -21.31
C THR A 293 -6.69 9.51 -20.62
N TYR A 294 -5.64 10.30 -20.60
CA TYR A 294 -5.67 11.62 -19.98
C TYR A 294 -6.25 12.65 -20.94
N GLY A 295 -7.19 13.48 -20.42
CA GLY A 295 -7.76 14.61 -21.15
C GLY A 295 -9.25 14.83 -20.89
N PRO A 296 -9.72 16.10 -20.99
CA PRO A 296 -11.10 16.44 -20.66
C PRO A 296 -12.13 15.99 -21.71
N ALA A 297 -11.70 15.59 -22.90
CA ALA A 297 -12.58 15.36 -24.04
C ALA A 297 -12.84 13.89 -24.37
N ILE A 298 -12.13 12.97 -23.76
CA ILE A 298 -12.28 11.55 -24.03
C ILE A 298 -12.80 10.90 -22.75
N PRO A 299 -14.04 10.37 -22.75
CA PRO A 299 -14.49 9.58 -21.63
C PRO A 299 -13.44 8.48 -21.37
N PRO A 300 -12.98 8.30 -20.16
CA PRO A 300 -12.01 7.26 -19.87
C PRO A 300 -12.57 5.92 -20.34
N VAL A 301 -11.75 5.12 -20.99
CA VAL A 301 -12.11 3.76 -21.44
C VAL A 301 -12.57 2.91 -20.25
N ASP A 302 -12.16 3.30 -19.07
CA ASP A 302 -12.55 2.69 -17.81
C ASP A 302 -12.61 3.79 -16.74
N CYS A 303 -13.72 4.51 -16.69
CA CYS A 303 -13.88 5.67 -15.81
C CYS A 303 -13.73 5.32 -14.32
N ASP A 304 -13.94 4.08 -13.96
CA ASP A 304 -13.89 3.64 -12.57
C ASP A 304 -12.47 3.49 -12.04
N VAL A 305 -11.51 3.27 -12.93
CA VAL A 305 -10.08 3.13 -12.57
C VAL A 305 -9.22 4.31 -13.00
N THR A 306 -9.82 5.32 -13.63
CA THR A 306 -9.10 6.52 -14.06
C THR A 306 -8.77 7.38 -12.83
N PRO A 307 -7.49 7.60 -12.53
CA PRO A 307 -7.12 8.49 -11.43
C PRO A 307 -7.46 9.94 -11.78
N GLN A 308 -7.77 10.73 -10.77
CA GLN A 308 -8.01 12.18 -10.94
C GLN A 308 -6.77 12.89 -11.51
N ARG A 309 -5.60 12.38 -11.17
CA ARG A 309 -4.31 12.89 -11.61
C ARG A 309 -3.35 11.72 -11.82
N THR A 310 -2.55 11.77 -12.87
CA THR A 310 -1.41 10.87 -13.06
C THR A 310 -0.16 11.70 -13.20
N GLU A 311 0.72 11.56 -12.24
CA GLU A 311 2.05 12.14 -12.31
C GLU A 311 2.99 11.17 -13.02
N VAL A 312 3.78 11.68 -13.95
CA VAL A 312 4.84 10.91 -14.59
C VAL A 312 6.15 11.64 -14.38
N SER A 313 7.04 11.02 -13.66
CA SER A 313 8.37 11.54 -13.41
C SER A 313 9.44 10.67 -14.05
N TYR A 314 10.63 11.22 -14.22
CA TYR A 314 11.78 10.45 -14.64
C TYR A 314 12.93 10.68 -13.66
N ASP A 315 13.64 9.60 -13.39
CA ASP A 315 14.83 9.63 -12.55
C ASP A 315 15.72 8.45 -12.93
N SER A 316 16.84 8.76 -13.58
CA SER A 316 17.78 7.73 -14.02
C SER A 316 18.55 7.07 -12.87
N ALA A 317 18.57 7.72 -11.71
CA ALA A 317 19.23 7.17 -10.51
C ALA A 317 18.32 6.23 -9.71
N LYS A 318 17.00 6.32 -9.95
CA LYS A 318 16.00 5.51 -9.25
C LYS A 318 15.39 4.47 -10.20
N ARG A 319 14.94 3.36 -9.63
CA ARG A 319 14.25 2.31 -10.39
C ARG A 319 12.92 2.80 -10.96
N ASN A 320 12.48 2.18 -12.04
CA ASN A 320 11.14 2.37 -12.57
C ASN A 320 10.11 1.88 -11.56
N PHE A 321 9.08 2.70 -11.30
CA PHE A 321 8.12 2.48 -10.25
C PHE A 321 6.74 3.01 -10.63
N THR A 322 5.68 2.36 -10.18
CA THR A 322 4.32 2.84 -10.37
C THR A 322 3.52 2.63 -9.10
N ASN A 323 3.07 3.73 -8.51
CA ASN A 323 2.02 3.72 -7.50
C ASN A 323 0.68 3.86 -8.24
N THR A 324 -0.19 2.86 -8.10
CA THR A 324 -1.46 2.82 -8.84
C THR A 324 -2.52 3.74 -8.26
N GLY A 325 -2.37 4.15 -7.01
CA GLY A 325 -3.42 4.79 -6.25
C GLY A 325 -4.63 3.86 -6.01
N ARG A 326 -5.62 4.39 -5.29
CA ARG A 326 -6.81 3.63 -4.88
C ARG A 326 -7.82 3.36 -5.99
N HIS A 327 -7.68 3.98 -7.16
CA HIS A 327 -8.69 3.88 -8.23
C HIS A 327 -8.88 2.47 -8.75
N MET A 328 -7.82 1.67 -8.79
CA MET A 328 -7.90 0.29 -9.24
C MET A 328 -8.76 -0.60 -8.32
N PHE A 329 -8.88 -0.27 -7.03
CA PHE A 329 -9.71 -1.01 -6.08
C PHE A 329 -11.21 -0.87 -6.34
N ARG A 330 -11.62 0.10 -7.14
CA ARG A 330 -13.00 0.20 -7.64
C ARG A 330 -13.36 -0.92 -8.62
N ARG A 331 -12.37 -1.47 -9.30
CA ARG A 331 -12.55 -2.54 -10.28
C ARG A 331 -12.07 -3.90 -9.80
N TRP A 332 -11.09 -3.91 -8.91
CA TRP A 332 -10.40 -5.10 -8.50
C TRP A 332 -10.43 -5.25 -6.98
N ALA A 333 -10.93 -6.38 -6.51
CA ALA A 333 -10.56 -6.84 -5.19
C ALA A 333 -9.12 -7.36 -5.22
N GLN A 334 -8.39 -7.15 -4.15
CA GLN A 334 -7.04 -7.65 -3.98
C GLN A 334 -6.97 -8.63 -2.82
N GLY A 335 -6.30 -9.74 -3.02
CA GLY A 335 -6.01 -10.72 -1.99
C GLY A 335 -4.52 -10.82 -1.74
N TYR A 336 -4.16 -10.98 -0.48
CA TYR A 336 -2.78 -11.13 -0.03
C TYR A 336 -2.61 -12.47 0.67
N ASP A 337 -1.78 -13.35 0.10
CA ASP A 337 -1.38 -14.61 0.70
C ASP A 337 0.11 -14.53 1.12
N PRO A 338 0.37 -14.19 2.38
CA PRO A 338 1.74 -14.06 2.88
C PRO A 338 2.48 -15.39 2.95
N TRP A 339 1.76 -16.50 3.03
CA TRP A 339 2.34 -17.82 3.09
C TRP A 339 2.96 -18.25 1.76
N ARG A 340 2.32 -17.84 0.66
CA ARG A 340 2.76 -18.17 -0.69
C ARG A 340 3.48 -17.02 -1.39
N GLY A 341 3.50 -15.82 -0.76
CA GLY A 341 3.98 -14.61 -1.40
C GLY A 341 3.17 -14.26 -2.65
N VAL A 342 1.84 -14.34 -2.53
CA VAL A 342 0.94 -14.16 -3.65
C VAL A 342 0.02 -12.98 -3.40
N ILE A 343 -0.07 -12.08 -4.38
CA ILE A 343 -1.13 -11.08 -4.47
C ILE A 343 -2.09 -11.51 -5.57
N ALA A 344 -3.39 -11.55 -5.27
CA ALA A 344 -4.44 -11.97 -6.18
C ALA A 344 -5.37 -10.80 -6.53
N PHE A 345 -5.97 -10.88 -7.72
CA PHE A 345 -6.92 -9.89 -8.19
C PHE A 345 -8.21 -10.56 -8.65
N GLU A 346 -9.34 -10.04 -8.21
CA GLU A 346 -10.66 -10.46 -8.69
C GLU A 346 -11.40 -9.25 -9.23
N LYS A 347 -11.91 -9.35 -10.46
CA LYS A 347 -12.66 -8.27 -11.08
C LYS A 347 -14.06 -8.16 -10.47
N HIS A 348 -14.44 -6.98 -10.01
CA HIS A 348 -15.80 -6.72 -9.56
C HIS A 348 -16.81 -6.83 -10.72
N ARG A 349 -17.95 -7.47 -10.48
CA ARG A 349 -18.98 -7.68 -11.49
C ARG A 349 -19.88 -6.47 -11.75
N LEU A 350 -19.83 -5.41 -10.91
CA LEU A 350 -20.90 -4.43 -10.80
C LEU A 350 -20.63 -3.06 -11.46
N ILE A 351 -19.52 -2.85 -12.16
CA ILE A 351 -19.10 -1.48 -12.51
C ILE A 351 -19.58 -0.99 -13.88
N SER A 352 -20.26 -1.82 -14.69
CA SER A 352 -20.66 -1.40 -16.05
C SER A 352 -21.75 -0.30 -16.12
N THR A 353 -22.37 0.05 -15.01
CA THR A 353 -23.52 0.99 -15.01
C THR A 353 -23.19 2.43 -14.57
N ARG A 354 -22.06 2.67 -13.94
CA ARG A 354 -21.71 4.03 -13.43
C ARG A 354 -21.01 4.94 -14.44
N CYS A 355 -20.53 4.39 -15.53
CA CYS A 355 -19.88 5.17 -16.59
C CYS A 355 -20.85 5.72 -17.64
N ALA A 356 -22.13 5.51 -17.50
CA ALA A 356 -23.17 5.87 -18.48
C ALA A 356 -23.95 7.14 -18.11
N ALA A 357 -23.38 8.03 -17.30
CA ALA A 357 -23.99 9.31 -16.97
C ALA A 357 -23.19 10.49 -17.53
#